data_6d336b20d80c2138dd41054ba8529619
#
_entry.id   6d336b20d80c2138dd41054ba8529619
#
_cell.length_a   1.000
_cell.length_b   1.000
_cell.length_c   1.000
_cell.angle_alpha   90.00
_cell.angle_beta   90.00
_cell.angle_gamma   90.00
#
_symmetry.space_group_name_H-M   'P 1'
#
loop_
_entity.id
_entity.type
_entity.pdbx_description
1 polymer ?
#
loop_
_entity_poly.entity_id
_entity_poly.type
_entity_poly.pdbx_seq_one_letter_code
_entity_poly.pdbx_strand_id
1 'polypeptide(L)'
;MLEKVDKPTQNSALQGISEQEIFMIRVLFICHGNICRSPMAEYILKDMAQKRGLKDILEIASAATSTEEIWNGKGNPVYPPAQKELLKHGIGKTGYTDFTGKRARQVTKEDYGYYDYLLCADGNNIRNTIMITGPDKDNKIRLLMDFAGKPGRSIADPWYTGRFDETYKDVVEGCEGLLDFLGLK
;
A
#
# COMPACT_ATOMS: atom_id res chain seq x y z
N MET A 1 -41.86 -24.09 -57.55
CA MET A 1 -41.63 -24.22 -56.09
C MET A 1 -40.26 -23.66 -55.80
N LEU A 2 -40.19 -22.46 -55.30
CA LEU A 2 -38.91 -21.81 -54.96
C LEU A 2 -38.80 -21.83 -53.43
N GLU A 3 -37.84 -22.57 -52.89
CA GLU A 3 -37.52 -22.61 -51.48
C GLU A 3 -36.91 -21.29 -51.03
N LYS A 4 -37.48 -20.67 -50.02
CA LYS A 4 -36.94 -19.52 -49.31
C LYS A 4 -35.81 -19.97 -48.43
N VAL A 5 -34.59 -19.51 -48.70
CA VAL A 5 -33.44 -19.63 -47.78
C VAL A 5 -33.59 -18.49 -46.76
N ASP A 6 -33.84 -18.86 -45.49
CA ASP A 6 -33.85 -17.92 -44.35
C ASP A 6 -32.42 -17.45 -44.06
N LYS A 7 -32.28 -16.12 -43.98
CA LYS A 7 -31.02 -15.48 -43.52
C LYS A 7 -30.89 -15.69 -41.99
N PRO A 8 -29.69 -16.04 -41.49
CA PRO A 8 -29.46 -16.11 -40.06
C PRO A 8 -29.43 -14.69 -39.47
N THR A 9 -30.26 -14.49 -38.45
CA THR A 9 -30.36 -13.30 -37.63
C THR A 9 -29.01 -13.03 -36.91
N GLN A 10 -28.45 -11.84 -37.16
CA GLN A 10 -27.33 -11.25 -36.42
C GLN A 10 -27.77 -10.96 -34.96
N ASN A 11 -27.64 -11.91 -34.05
CA ASN A 11 -27.78 -11.62 -32.61
C ASN A 11 -27.13 -12.70 -31.71
N SER A 12 -25.94 -13.20 -32.05
CA SER A 12 -25.20 -14.12 -31.20
C SER A 12 -23.70 -13.79 -31.02
N ALA A 13 -23.32 -12.54 -31.25
CA ALA A 13 -21.90 -12.13 -31.19
C ALA A 13 -21.52 -11.26 -29.97
N LEU A 14 -22.40 -11.16 -28.96
CA LEU A 14 -22.14 -10.36 -27.74
C LEU A 14 -22.24 -11.18 -26.45
N GLN A 15 -22.01 -12.50 -26.50
CA GLN A 15 -21.85 -13.33 -25.29
C GLN A 15 -20.44 -13.88 -25.28
N GLY A 16 -19.52 -13.15 -24.67
CA GLY A 16 -18.13 -13.59 -24.54
C GLY A 16 -17.16 -12.53 -24.04
N ILE A 17 -17.64 -11.44 -23.42
CA ILE A 17 -16.78 -10.61 -22.58
C ILE A 17 -16.75 -11.31 -21.24
N SER A 18 -15.74 -12.17 -21.02
CA SER A 18 -15.40 -12.65 -19.68
C SER A 18 -15.18 -11.40 -18.81
N GLU A 19 -15.94 -11.26 -17.72
CA GLU A 19 -15.58 -10.38 -16.63
C GLU A 19 -14.13 -10.73 -16.29
N GLN A 20 -13.19 -9.89 -16.70
CA GLN A 20 -11.82 -9.99 -16.19
C GLN A 20 -11.97 -9.80 -14.69
N GLU A 21 -11.77 -10.87 -13.93
CA GLU A 21 -11.61 -10.76 -12.48
C GLU A 21 -10.56 -9.69 -12.25
N ILE A 22 -11.00 -8.52 -11.75
CA ILE A 22 -10.10 -7.43 -11.38
C ILE A 22 -9.29 -7.97 -10.21
N PHE A 23 -8.05 -8.37 -10.49
CA PHE A 23 -7.16 -8.92 -9.47
C PHE A 23 -6.70 -7.78 -8.56
N MET A 24 -7.27 -7.71 -7.35
CA MET A 24 -6.91 -6.73 -6.33
C MET A 24 -5.55 -7.07 -5.74
N ILE A 25 -4.59 -6.17 -5.86
CA ILE A 25 -3.28 -6.27 -5.22
C ILE A 25 -3.35 -5.55 -3.86
N ARG A 26 -3.01 -6.26 -2.78
CA ARG A 26 -3.12 -5.77 -1.41
C ARG A 26 -1.74 -5.49 -0.82
N VAL A 27 -1.51 -4.24 -0.44
CA VAL A 27 -0.22 -3.76 0.09
C VAL A 27 -0.39 -3.24 1.51
N LEU A 28 0.41 -3.77 2.44
CA LEU A 28 0.48 -3.31 3.83
C LEU A 28 1.87 -2.71 4.10
N PHE A 29 1.92 -1.42 4.38
CA PHE A 29 3.16 -0.78 4.84
C PHE A 29 3.33 -0.93 6.35
N ILE A 30 4.55 -1.22 6.80
CA ILE A 30 4.84 -1.52 8.20
C ILE A 30 6.03 -0.69 8.71
N CYS A 31 5.84 -0.04 9.85
CA CYS A 31 6.93 0.58 10.60
C CYS A 31 6.76 0.30 12.11
N HIS A 32 7.55 0.92 12.97
CA HIS A 32 7.47 0.69 14.41
C HIS A 32 6.11 1.10 15.00
N GLY A 33 5.75 2.39 14.92
CA GLY A 33 4.57 2.95 15.61
C GLY A 33 3.34 3.19 14.73
N ASN A 34 3.42 3.10 13.41
CA ASN A 34 2.33 3.42 12.47
C ASN A 34 1.78 4.85 12.59
N ILE A 35 2.65 5.81 12.91
CA ILE A 35 2.30 7.25 12.97
C ILE A 35 3.14 8.12 12.03
N CYS A 36 4.29 7.65 11.54
CA CYS A 36 5.19 8.39 10.64
C CYS A 36 5.40 7.66 9.32
N ARG A 37 6.41 6.77 9.22
CA ARG A 37 6.89 6.15 7.97
C ARG A 37 5.82 5.36 7.22
N SER A 38 5.16 4.42 7.88
CA SER A 38 4.17 3.57 7.22
C SER A 38 2.89 4.31 6.80
N PRO A 39 2.31 5.25 7.58
CA PRO A 39 1.20 6.03 7.04
C PRO A 39 1.63 7.02 5.95
N MET A 40 2.86 7.57 5.99
CA MET A 40 3.36 8.34 4.84
C MET A 40 3.40 7.47 3.58
N ALA A 41 3.89 6.23 3.67
CA ALA A 41 3.91 5.30 2.55
C ALA A 41 2.51 4.94 2.05
N GLU A 42 1.57 4.67 2.94
CA GLU A 42 0.17 4.41 2.60
C GLU A 42 -0.43 5.55 1.78
N TYR A 43 -0.30 6.80 2.24
CA TYR A 43 -0.95 7.94 1.58
C TYR A 43 -0.21 8.42 0.34
N ILE A 44 1.10 8.25 0.26
CA ILE A 44 1.88 8.51 -0.96
C ILE A 44 1.48 7.52 -2.06
N LEU A 45 1.40 6.22 -1.76
CA LEU A 45 0.97 5.22 -2.75
C LEU A 45 -0.50 5.41 -3.15
N LYS A 46 -1.38 5.80 -2.22
CA LYS A 46 -2.78 6.16 -2.54
C LYS A 46 -2.85 7.35 -3.49
N ASP A 47 -2.04 8.38 -3.29
CA ASP A 47 -1.99 9.54 -4.18
C ASP A 47 -1.50 9.14 -5.59
N MET A 48 -0.45 8.32 -5.67
CA MET A 48 0.04 7.77 -6.95
C MET A 48 -1.04 6.92 -7.64
N ALA A 49 -1.71 6.03 -6.89
CA ALA A 49 -2.78 5.19 -7.41
C ALA A 49 -3.95 6.03 -7.94
N GLN A 50 -4.34 7.10 -7.23
CA GLN A 50 -5.39 8.02 -7.70
C GLN A 50 -4.99 8.72 -8.99
N LYS A 51 -3.77 9.23 -9.08
CA LYS A 51 -3.26 9.94 -10.26
C LYS A 51 -3.13 9.04 -11.50
N ARG A 52 -2.92 7.75 -11.30
CA ARG A 52 -2.75 6.74 -12.36
C ARG A 52 -4.02 5.92 -12.65
N GLY A 53 -5.13 6.19 -11.97
CA GLY A 53 -6.37 5.42 -12.17
C GLY A 53 -6.32 3.98 -11.62
N LEU A 54 -5.48 3.71 -10.61
CA LEU A 54 -5.22 2.38 -10.06
C LEU A 54 -6.00 2.09 -8.76
N LYS A 55 -6.94 2.95 -8.36
CA LYS A 55 -7.69 2.81 -7.09
C LYS A 55 -8.47 1.52 -6.97
N ASP A 56 -8.96 1.00 -8.08
CA ASP A 56 -9.83 -0.17 -8.11
C ASP A 56 -9.04 -1.49 -8.17
N ILE A 57 -7.70 -1.42 -8.29
CA ILE A 57 -6.82 -2.59 -8.34
C ILE A 57 -5.79 -2.62 -7.22
N LEU A 58 -5.66 -1.55 -6.44
CA LEU A 58 -4.75 -1.47 -5.29
C LEU A 58 -5.52 -1.23 -3.99
N GLU A 59 -5.46 -2.18 -3.07
CA GLU A 59 -5.85 -1.98 -1.68
C GLU A 59 -4.62 -1.66 -0.85
N ILE A 60 -4.60 -0.50 -0.20
CA ILE A 60 -3.42 0.05 0.44
C ILE A 60 -3.72 0.40 1.89
N ALA A 61 -2.94 -0.14 2.82
CA ALA A 61 -3.07 0.12 4.24
C ALA A 61 -1.70 0.20 4.93
N SER A 62 -1.71 0.50 6.24
CA SER A 62 -0.50 0.46 7.05
C SER A 62 -0.76 0.00 8.48
N ALA A 63 0.30 -0.55 9.12
CA ALA A 63 0.29 -1.07 10.49
C ALA A 63 1.62 -0.82 11.22
N ALA A 64 1.62 -1.05 12.52
CA ALA A 64 2.76 -1.00 13.41
C ALA A 64 3.29 -2.39 13.76
N THR A 65 4.56 -2.50 14.10
CA THR A 65 5.07 -3.67 14.82
C THR A 65 4.93 -3.52 16.34
N SER A 66 4.82 -2.29 16.85
CA SER A 66 4.68 -1.98 18.29
C SER A 66 3.25 -1.57 18.65
N THR A 67 2.90 -1.66 19.91
CA THR A 67 1.66 -1.14 20.50
C THR A 67 1.85 0.18 21.22
N GLU A 68 3.06 0.78 21.18
CA GLU A 68 3.39 2.02 21.91
C GLU A 68 2.48 3.20 21.55
N GLU A 69 1.98 3.23 20.32
CA GLU A 69 1.07 4.26 19.83
C GLU A 69 -0.42 3.86 19.94
N ILE A 70 -0.73 2.86 20.78
CA ILE A 70 -2.10 2.33 20.98
C ILE A 70 -2.43 2.32 22.47
N TRP A 71 -3.35 3.19 22.90
CA TRP A 71 -3.77 3.32 24.29
C TRP A 71 -5.24 2.92 24.46
N ASN A 72 -5.53 2.02 25.38
CA ASN A 72 -6.90 1.54 25.64
C ASN A 72 -7.64 1.11 24.34
N GLY A 73 -6.93 0.41 23.44
CA GLY A 73 -7.48 -0.04 22.15
C GLY A 73 -7.65 1.06 21.09
N LYS A 74 -7.25 2.30 21.38
CA LYS A 74 -7.33 3.42 20.45
C LYS A 74 -5.92 3.83 19.99
N GLY A 75 -5.67 3.76 18.70
CA GLY A 75 -4.41 4.19 18.10
C GLY A 75 -4.30 5.71 17.98
N ASN A 76 -3.08 6.22 18.06
CA ASN A 76 -2.76 7.61 17.79
C ASN A 76 -2.97 7.96 16.30
N PRO A 77 -3.28 9.23 15.99
CA PRO A 77 -3.37 9.70 14.60
C PRO A 77 -1.99 9.74 13.93
N VAL A 78 -1.96 10.00 12.65
CA VAL A 78 -0.72 10.33 11.92
C VAL A 78 -0.04 11.50 12.63
N TYR A 79 1.26 11.39 12.87
CA TYR A 79 2.05 12.39 13.60
C TYR A 79 2.03 13.75 12.88
N PRO A 80 1.79 14.87 13.58
CA PRO A 80 1.60 16.18 12.94
C PRO A 80 2.70 16.60 11.93
N PRO A 81 4.00 16.38 12.18
CA PRO A 81 5.04 16.66 11.18
C PRO A 81 4.92 15.80 9.92
N ALA A 82 4.49 14.52 10.02
CA ALA A 82 4.22 13.66 8.87
C ALA A 82 3.02 14.17 8.06
N GLN A 83 1.94 14.59 8.76
CA GLN A 83 0.78 15.25 8.12
C GLN A 83 1.20 16.50 7.36
N LYS A 84 2.02 17.36 7.99
CA LYS A 84 2.52 18.59 7.37
C LYS A 84 3.31 18.30 6.09
N GLU A 85 4.17 17.28 6.11
CA GLU A 85 4.95 16.93 4.94
C GLU A 85 4.05 16.38 3.80
N LEU A 86 3.06 15.52 4.11
CA LEU A 86 2.09 15.05 3.13
C LEU A 86 1.29 16.21 2.50
N LEU A 87 0.77 17.12 3.33
CA LEU A 87 0.00 18.30 2.87
C LEU A 87 0.83 19.23 1.98
N LYS A 88 2.12 19.41 2.25
CA LYS A 88 3.05 20.18 1.43
C LYS A 88 3.12 19.66 0.00
N HIS A 89 2.97 18.35 -0.19
CA HIS A 89 2.94 17.69 -1.50
C HIS A 89 1.52 17.50 -2.05
N GLY A 90 0.50 18.13 -1.44
CA GLY A 90 -0.88 18.08 -1.90
C GLY A 90 -1.65 16.81 -1.51
N ILE A 91 -1.05 15.91 -0.72
CA ILE A 91 -1.66 14.67 -0.26
C ILE A 91 -2.53 14.96 0.97
N GLY A 92 -3.73 14.36 1.04
CA GLY A 92 -4.72 14.61 2.11
C GLY A 92 -5.85 15.56 1.70
N LYS A 93 -5.89 15.98 0.42
CA LYS A 93 -6.90 16.92 -0.10
C LYS A 93 -8.10 16.25 -0.78
N THR A 94 -8.07 14.95 -0.96
CA THR A 94 -9.17 14.17 -1.56
C THR A 94 -9.69 13.14 -0.55
N GLY A 95 -10.93 12.68 -0.69
CA GLY A 95 -11.47 11.65 0.21
C GLY A 95 -10.64 10.35 0.22
N TYR A 96 -10.01 10.00 -0.91
CA TYR A 96 -9.16 8.81 -1.00
C TYR A 96 -7.80 8.96 -0.29
N THR A 97 -7.28 10.18 -0.22
CA THR A 97 -6.00 10.49 0.46
C THR A 97 -6.19 11.15 1.83
N ASP A 98 -7.42 11.27 2.32
CA ASP A 98 -7.72 11.82 3.64
C ASP A 98 -7.20 10.90 4.75
N PHE A 99 -6.24 11.41 5.52
CA PHE A 99 -5.62 10.71 6.65
C PHE A 99 -6.17 11.14 8.02
N THR A 100 -7.15 12.03 8.10
CA THR A 100 -7.67 12.56 9.38
C THR A 100 -8.29 11.47 10.24
N GLY A 101 -8.90 10.45 9.61
CA GLY A 101 -9.45 9.28 10.26
C GLY A 101 -8.45 8.16 10.57
N LYS A 102 -7.21 8.25 10.04
CA LYS A 102 -6.20 7.19 10.24
C LYS A 102 -5.80 7.10 11.71
N ARG A 103 -5.73 5.86 12.20
CA ARG A 103 -5.25 5.53 13.55
C ARG A 103 -4.22 4.41 13.47
N ALA A 104 -3.23 4.47 14.36
CA ALA A 104 -2.25 3.40 14.51
C ALA A 104 -2.96 2.08 14.89
N ARG A 105 -2.54 1.00 14.25
CA ARG A 105 -2.93 -0.36 14.59
C ARG A 105 -1.73 -1.28 14.52
N GLN A 106 -1.71 -2.33 15.32
CA GLN A 106 -0.66 -3.35 15.20
C GLN A 106 -0.95 -4.30 14.02
N VAL A 107 0.11 -4.77 13.37
CA VAL A 107 0.04 -5.87 12.41
C VAL A 107 -0.39 -7.15 13.13
N THR A 108 -1.19 -7.98 12.47
CA THR A 108 -1.68 -9.24 13.02
C THR A 108 -1.28 -10.43 12.16
N LYS A 109 -1.49 -11.64 12.68
CA LYS A 109 -1.23 -12.87 11.94
C LYS A 109 -2.13 -12.99 10.71
N GLU A 110 -3.36 -12.51 10.81
CA GLU A 110 -4.34 -12.51 9.73
C GLU A 110 -3.91 -11.59 8.57
N ASP A 111 -3.23 -10.47 8.87
CA ASP A 111 -2.68 -9.58 7.85
C ASP A 111 -1.73 -10.32 6.89
N TYR A 112 -0.94 -11.29 7.40
CA TYR A 112 -0.05 -12.07 6.54
C TYR A 112 -0.82 -12.92 5.51
N GLY A 113 -1.95 -13.49 5.89
CA GLY A 113 -2.81 -14.24 4.97
C GLY A 113 -3.58 -13.34 4.00
N TYR A 114 -3.85 -12.10 4.37
CA TYR A 114 -4.70 -11.19 3.62
C TYR A 114 -3.95 -10.35 2.59
N TYR A 115 -2.79 -9.78 2.95
CA TYR A 115 -2.01 -8.92 2.07
C TYR A 115 -1.04 -9.72 1.19
N ASP A 116 -0.84 -9.24 -0.03
CA ASP A 116 0.10 -9.81 -0.99
C ASP A 116 1.54 -9.33 -0.73
N TYR A 117 1.68 -8.09 -0.23
CA TYR A 117 2.96 -7.46 0.11
C TYR A 117 2.89 -6.82 1.49
N LEU A 118 3.83 -7.18 2.38
CA LEU A 118 4.06 -6.56 3.68
C LEU A 118 5.38 -5.79 3.61
N LEU A 119 5.31 -4.48 3.41
CA LEU A 119 6.46 -3.64 3.08
C LEU A 119 6.95 -2.86 4.30
N CYS A 120 8.10 -3.27 4.81
CA CYS A 120 8.70 -2.74 6.02
C CYS A 120 9.60 -1.53 5.74
N ALA A 121 9.67 -0.59 6.69
CA ALA A 121 10.53 0.58 6.60
C ALA A 121 12.01 0.26 6.90
N ASP A 122 12.27 -0.74 7.74
CA ASP A 122 13.62 -1.14 8.13
C ASP A 122 13.71 -2.63 8.51
N GLY A 123 14.94 -3.12 8.71
CA GLY A 123 15.21 -4.51 9.07
C GLY A 123 14.68 -4.93 10.45
N ASN A 124 14.51 -3.99 11.40
CA ASN A 124 13.88 -4.27 12.68
C ASN A 124 12.39 -4.55 12.48
N ASN A 125 11.75 -3.78 11.60
CA ASN A 125 10.33 -4.01 11.28
C ASN A 125 10.14 -5.39 10.61
N ILE A 126 11.04 -5.85 9.74
CA ILE A 126 10.99 -7.22 9.19
C ILE A 126 11.01 -8.25 10.31
N ARG A 127 12.02 -8.20 11.20
CA ARG A 127 12.14 -9.16 12.31
C ARG A 127 10.91 -9.18 13.20
N ASN A 128 10.44 -7.99 13.60
CA ASN A 128 9.28 -7.87 14.47
C ASN A 128 7.98 -8.32 13.78
N THR A 129 7.83 -8.06 12.49
CA THR A 129 6.68 -8.56 11.71
C THR A 129 6.67 -10.09 11.71
N ILE A 130 7.81 -10.73 11.40
CA ILE A 130 7.92 -12.20 11.42
C ILE A 130 7.63 -12.77 12.82
N MET A 131 8.04 -12.10 13.89
CA MET A 131 7.71 -12.53 15.26
C MET A 131 6.21 -12.52 15.55
N ILE A 132 5.48 -11.56 14.97
CA ILE A 132 4.02 -11.40 15.16
C ILE A 132 3.23 -12.33 14.24
N THR A 133 3.59 -12.35 12.95
CA THR A 133 2.82 -13.04 11.91
C THR A 133 3.18 -14.51 11.75
N GLY A 134 4.38 -14.91 12.23
CA GLY A 134 4.99 -16.20 11.95
C GLY A 134 5.96 -16.16 10.75
N PRO A 135 6.52 -17.32 10.36
CA PRO A 135 7.50 -17.41 9.30
C PRO A 135 6.98 -16.91 7.96
N ASP A 136 7.79 -16.15 7.24
CA ASP A 136 7.50 -15.63 5.89
C ASP A 136 7.72 -16.72 4.82
N LYS A 137 6.75 -17.63 4.68
CA LYS A 137 6.82 -18.76 3.75
C LYS A 137 6.65 -18.34 2.28
N ASP A 138 5.99 -17.22 2.04
CA ASP A 138 5.61 -16.74 0.71
C ASP A 138 6.49 -15.58 0.22
N ASN A 139 7.54 -15.21 0.99
CA ASN A 139 8.44 -14.08 0.72
C ASN A 139 7.71 -12.74 0.52
N LYS A 140 6.66 -12.50 1.31
CA LYS A 140 5.83 -11.28 1.26
C LYS A 140 6.40 -10.12 2.07
N ILE A 141 7.23 -10.41 3.09
CA ILE A 141 7.77 -9.42 4.02
C ILE A 141 9.12 -8.90 3.50
N ARG A 142 9.13 -7.69 2.96
CA ARG A 142 10.30 -7.10 2.30
C ARG A 142 10.51 -5.65 2.71
N LEU A 143 11.70 -5.11 2.48
CA LEU A 143 11.91 -3.67 2.59
C LEU A 143 11.27 -2.94 1.40
N LEU A 144 10.64 -1.80 1.65
CA LEU A 144 10.14 -0.96 0.57
C LEU A 144 11.28 -0.53 -0.38
N MET A 145 12.46 -0.23 0.16
CA MET A 145 13.60 0.23 -0.63
C MET A 145 14.22 -0.85 -1.53
N ASP A 146 13.92 -2.14 -1.32
CA ASP A 146 14.32 -3.20 -2.24
C ASP A 146 13.74 -2.98 -3.65
N PHE A 147 12.53 -2.44 -3.73
CA PHE A 147 11.86 -2.11 -5.00
C PHE A 147 12.47 -0.88 -5.69
N ALA A 148 13.11 0.01 -4.94
CA ALA A 148 13.86 1.15 -5.49
C ALA A 148 15.25 0.77 -6.02
N GLY A 149 15.57 -0.54 -6.13
CA GLY A 149 16.90 -1.00 -6.51
C GLY A 149 17.98 -0.74 -5.45
N LYS A 150 17.58 -0.57 -4.17
CA LYS A 150 18.45 -0.32 -3.03
C LYS A 150 18.29 -1.42 -1.98
N PRO A 151 18.69 -2.67 -2.29
CA PRO A 151 18.44 -3.81 -1.43
C PRO A 151 19.10 -3.62 -0.05
N GLY A 152 18.35 -3.94 1.00
CA GLY A 152 18.80 -3.82 2.38
C GLY A 152 18.82 -2.39 2.94
N ARG A 153 18.50 -1.36 2.15
CA ARG A 153 18.41 0.02 2.64
C ARG A 153 17.15 0.25 3.44
N SER A 154 17.28 0.84 4.62
CA SER A 154 16.16 1.28 5.46
C SER A 154 15.72 2.70 5.07
N ILE A 155 14.44 2.99 5.25
CA ILE A 155 13.90 4.36 5.27
C ILE A 155 14.30 4.99 6.60
N ALA A 156 14.96 6.15 6.55
CA ALA A 156 15.37 6.88 7.73
C ALA A 156 14.16 7.18 8.64
N ASP A 157 14.34 7.00 9.95
CA ASP A 157 13.29 7.27 10.91
C ASP A 157 13.24 8.77 11.25
N PRO A 158 12.20 9.49 10.81
CA PRO A 158 12.08 10.93 11.02
C PRO A 158 11.78 11.29 12.47
N TRP A 159 11.38 10.32 13.31
CA TRP A 159 11.21 10.52 14.75
C TRP A 159 12.52 10.96 15.41
N TYR A 160 13.66 10.36 14.99
CA TYR A 160 14.98 10.69 15.52
C TYR A 160 15.67 11.83 14.78
N THR A 161 15.46 11.93 13.46
CA THR A 161 16.19 12.87 12.61
C THR A 161 15.47 14.19 12.41
N GLY A 162 14.15 14.24 12.58
CA GLY A 162 13.29 15.36 12.19
C GLY A 162 13.15 15.56 10.68
N ARG A 163 13.79 14.69 9.85
CA ARG A 163 13.90 14.83 8.39
C ARG A 163 12.75 14.13 7.66
N PHE A 164 11.53 14.66 7.82
CA PHE A 164 10.33 14.14 7.12
C PHE A 164 10.43 14.28 5.60
N ASP A 165 11.17 15.28 5.11
CA ASP A 165 11.46 15.47 3.69
C ASP A 165 12.30 14.33 3.09
N GLU A 166 13.26 13.77 3.84
CA GLU A 166 14.04 12.61 3.42
C GLU A 166 13.18 11.35 3.41
N THR A 167 12.40 11.15 4.48
CA THR A 167 11.44 10.04 4.53
C THR A 167 10.46 10.08 3.35
N TYR A 168 9.94 11.27 3.02
CA TYR A 168 9.05 11.45 1.87
C TYR A 168 9.72 11.01 0.57
N LYS A 169 10.94 11.46 0.31
CA LYS A 169 11.71 11.10 -0.90
C LYS A 169 11.98 9.60 -1.00
N ASP A 170 12.42 8.97 0.09
CA ASP A 170 12.67 7.53 0.14
C ASP A 170 11.39 6.75 -0.14
N VAL A 171 10.26 7.15 0.45
CA VAL A 171 8.97 6.49 0.24
C VAL A 171 8.49 6.66 -1.19
N VAL A 172 8.60 7.86 -1.77
CA VAL A 172 8.24 8.09 -3.19
C VAL A 172 9.04 7.15 -4.09
N GLU A 173 10.35 7.09 -3.91
CA GLU A 173 11.23 6.24 -4.70
C GLU A 173 10.88 4.74 -4.54
N GLY A 174 10.62 4.30 -3.31
CA GLY A 174 10.19 2.93 -3.04
C GLY A 174 8.83 2.58 -3.65
N CYS A 175 7.85 3.49 -3.57
CA CYS A 175 6.53 3.31 -4.17
C CYS A 175 6.55 3.30 -5.70
N GLU A 176 7.36 4.17 -6.32
CA GLU A 176 7.59 4.15 -7.77
C GLU A 176 8.18 2.79 -8.20
N GLY A 177 9.23 2.33 -7.51
CA GLY A 177 9.83 1.03 -7.79
C GLY A 177 8.86 -0.15 -7.58
N LEU A 178 7.98 -0.07 -6.58
CA LEU A 178 6.93 -1.07 -6.38
C LEU A 178 5.95 -1.08 -7.56
N LEU A 179 5.47 0.08 -8.01
CA LEU A 179 4.56 0.17 -9.15
C LEU A 179 5.20 -0.34 -10.44
N ASP A 180 6.48 -0.03 -10.66
CA ASP A 180 7.24 -0.56 -11.80
C ASP A 180 7.38 -2.09 -11.72
N PHE A 181 7.69 -2.64 -10.55
CA PHE A 181 7.77 -4.08 -10.29
C PHE A 181 6.44 -4.79 -10.57
N LEU A 182 5.31 -4.16 -10.23
CA LEU A 182 3.97 -4.66 -10.46
C LEU A 182 3.49 -4.45 -11.92
N GLY A 183 4.25 -3.75 -12.76
CA GLY A 183 3.84 -3.41 -14.13
C GLY A 183 2.72 -2.36 -14.20
N LEU A 184 2.53 -1.57 -13.14
CA LEU A 184 1.49 -0.55 -12.99
C LEU A 184 2.08 0.86 -13.26
N LYS A 185 2.02 1.30 -14.51
CA LYS A 185 2.56 2.60 -14.95
C LYS A 185 1.49 3.66 -15.11
#